data_ac2da432bdc215e5e4047f8d84ceedbc
#
_entry.id   ac2da432bdc215e5e4047f8d84ceedbc
#
_cell.length_a   1.000
_cell.length_b   1.000
_cell.length_c   1.000
_cell.angle_alpha   90.00
_cell.angle_beta   90.00
_cell.angle_gamma   90.00
#
_symmetry.space_group_name_H-M   'P 1'
#
loop_
_entity.id
_entity.type
_entity.pdbx_description
1 polymer ?
#
loop_
_entity_poly.entity_id
_entity_poly.type
_entity_poly.pdbx_seq_one_letter_code
_entity_poly.pdbx_strand_id
1 'polypeptide(L)'
;MNSDMLFYGRKVCFIGAHPDDIELGCGALIAHIAAQTDIRCVTLSDNQKNPLLQNLVTEHRLSMETLGVPEEGVVLGQFETRRFPHFRQEILEYMIDLNRSFKPEIVFVHTKADIHQDHGTITEEALRAFRGVTVLGFDVIRSSYGFFPSFLVEVSEADVERKVAALSKYKTYEEKYYFNSAITRATLVRYGALCERPFAEGFDILRIIGSFGCRDVTKACDPD
;
A
#
# COMPACT_ATOMS: atom_id res chain seq x y z
N MET A 1 -9.45 -17.94 -8.18
CA MET A 1 -9.91 -17.44 -6.88
C MET A 1 -10.34 -16.00 -7.13
N ASN A 2 -11.57 -15.64 -6.84
CA ASN A 2 -12.05 -14.27 -7.12
C ASN A 2 -11.27 -13.32 -6.20
N SER A 3 -10.64 -12.27 -6.71
CA SER A 3 -9.83 -11.30 -5.96
C SER A 3 -10.63 -10.67 -4.79
N ASP A 4 -11.93 -10.51 -4.98
CA ASP A 4 -12.86 -9.99 -3.99
C ASP A 4 -12.80 -10.77 -2.68
N MET A 5 -12.68 -12.10 -2.72
CA MET A 5 -12.61 -12.95 -1.52
C MET A 5 -11.37 -12.76 -0.67
N LEU A 6 -10.29 -12.16 -1.22
CA LEU A 6 -9.04 -11.97 -0.47
C LEU A 6 -9.09 -10.77 0.46
N PHE A 7 -9.82 -9.72 0.08
CA PHE A 7 -9.82 -8.43 0.78
C PHE A 7 -11.15 -8.10 1.48
N TYR A 8 -12.25 -8.68 1.02
CA TYR A 8 -13.60 -8.41 1.54
C TYR A 8 -13.74 -8.64 3.04
N GLY A 9 -14.26 -7.64 3.74
CA GLY A 9 -14.53 -7.69 5.18
C GLY A 9 -13.28 -7.75 6.05
N ARG A 10 -12.08 -7.57 5.45
CA ARG A 10 -10.79 -7.57 6.16
C ARG A 10 -10.35 -6.17 6.53
N LYS A 11 -9.39 -6.11 7.45
CA LYS A 11 -8.65 -4.89 7.77
C LYS A 11 -7.35 -4.85 6.96
N VAL A 12 -7.25 -3.90 6.05
CA VAL A 12 -6.09 -3.74 5.16
C VAL A 12 -5.40 -2.41 5.45
N CYS A 13 -4.10 -2.46 5.65
CA CYS A 13 -3.28 -1.28 5.90
C CYS A 13 -2.27 -1.08 4.76
N PHE A 14 -2.21 0.14 4.23
CA PHE A 14 -1.22 0.57 3.25
C PHE A 14 -0.29 1.57 3.93
N ILE A 15 1.03 1.34 3.86
CA ILE A 15 2.03 2.20 4.52
C ILE A 15 3.03 2.68 3.48
N GLY A 16 3.04 3.98 3.23
CA GLY A 16 3.98 4.67 2.35
C GLY A 16 4.89 5.63 3.12
N ALA A 17 6.00 6.01 2.52
CA ALA A 17 6.93 6.98 3.09
C ALA A 17 6.45 8.41 2.87
N HIS A 18 6.01 8.72 1.66
CA HIS A 18 5.70 10.08 1.22
C HIS A 18 4.30 10.16 0.59
N PRO A 19 3.70 11.35 0.52
CA PRO A 19 2.51 11.57 -0.30
C PRO A 19 2.81 11.21 -1.76
N ASP A 20 2.04 10.35 -2.34
CA ASP A 20 2.10 9.74 -3.68
C ASP A 20 2.46 8.24 -3.73
N ASP A 21 3.26 7.73 -2.80
CA ASP A 21 3.78 6.36 -2.85
C ASP A 21 2.66 5.30 -2.88
N ILE A 22 1.68 5.43 -1.99
CA ILE A 22 0.56 4.47 -1.87
C ILE A 22 -0.28 4.48 -3.15
N GLU A 23 -0.58 5.66 -3.66
CA GLU A 23 -1.37 5.81 -4.88
C GLU A 23 -0.65 5.27 -6.11
N LEU A 24 0.67 5.50 -6.20
CA LEU A 24 1.49 4.96 -7.28
C LEU A 24 1.54 3.43 -7.25
N GLY A 25 1.70 2.85 -6.06
CA GLY A 25 1.83 1.40 -5.90
C GLY A 25 0.52 0.63 -5.85
N CYS A 26 -0.51 1.19 -5.22
CA CYS A 26 -1.73 0.47 -4.81
C CYS A 26 -3.05 1.16 -5.22
N GLY A 27 -2.99 2.27 -5.97
CA GLY A 27 -4.17 3.12 -6.18
C GLY A 27 -5.35 2.42 -6.85
N ALA A 28 -5.12 1.52 -7.81
CA ALA A 28 -6.19 0.81 -8.47
C ALA A 28 -6.81 -0.27 -7.56
N LEU A 29 -5.99 -0.98 -6.79
CA LEU A 29 -6.47 -1.92 -5.78
C LEU A 29 -7.30 -1.19 -4.70
N ILE A 30 -6.81 -0.06 -4.19
CA ILE A 30 -7.55 0.74 -3.20
C ILE A 30 -8.91 1.16 -3.76
N ALA A 31 -8.94 1.71 -4.99
CA ALA A 31 -10.18 2.10 -5.65
C ALA A 31 -11.18 0.94 -5.79
N HIS A 32 -10.67 -0.28 -5.99
CA HIS A 32 -11.48 -1.48 -6.13
C HIS A 32 -12.10 -1.93 -4.80
N ILE A 33 -11.32 -1.90 -3.70
CA ILE A 33 -11.74 -2.51 -2.42
C ILE A 33 -12.29 -1.50 -1.40
N ALA A 34 -12.11 -0.18 -1.60
CA ALA A 34 -12.39 0.83 -0.58
C ALA A 34 -13.81 0.79 -0.02
N ALA A 35 -14.82 0.47 -0.85
CA ALA A 35 -16.22 0.45 -0.42
C ALA A 35 -16.59 -0.74 0.49
N GLN A 36 -15.72 -1.74 0.60
CA GLN A 36 -16.08 -3.05 1.17
C GLN A 36 -15.04 -3.60 2.15
N THR A 37 -14.03 -2.78 2.46
CA THR A 37 -12.85 -3.17 3.23
C THR A 37 -12.56 -2.07 4.25
N ASP A 38 -12.22 -2.42 5.49
CA ASP A 38 -11.73 -1.46 6.49
C ASP A 38 -10.28 -1.10 6.13
N ILE A 39 -10.10 0.08 5.51
CA ILE A 39 -8.82 0.52 4.97
C ILE A 39 -8.18 1.57 5.87
N ARG A 40 -6.87 1.42 6.10
CA ARG A 40 -6.00 2.45 6.67
C ARG A 40 -4.84 2.74 5.73
N CYS A 41 -4.74 3.98 5.26
CA CYS A 41 -3.61 4.49 4.48
C CYS A 41 -2.75 5.36 5.39
N VAL A 42 -1.51 4.96 5.65
CA VAL A 42 -0.56 5.64 6.53
C VAL A 42 0.62 6.13 5.71
N THR A 43 0.76 7.43 5.58
CA THR A 43 1.92 8.07 4.96
C THR A 43 2.77 8.69 6.06
N LEU A 44 4.02 8.22 6.24
CA LEU A 44 4.82 8.55 7.42
C LEU A 44 5.43 9.96 7.39
N SER A 45 5.55 10.60 6.22
CA SER A 45 6.02 11.98 6.09
C SER A 45 4.99 12.85 5.39
N ASP A 46 4.77 14.05 5.89
CA ASP A 46 3.96 15.09 5.24
C ASP A 46 4.78 15.98 4.27
N ASN A 47 6.09 15.78 4.18
CA ASN A 47 7.03 16.57 3.39
C ASN A 47 7.06 18.08 3.71
N GLN A 48 6.45 18.54 4.81
CA GLN A 48 6.24 19.96 5.12
C GLN A 48 7.54 20.74 5.45
N LYS A 49 8.65 20.05 5.71
CA LYS A 49 9.95 20.72 5.90
C LYS A 49 10.48 21.39 4.61
N ASN A 50 9.96 21.01 3.44
CA ASN A 50 10.25 21.68 2.20
C ASN A 50 9.15 22.71 1.88
N PRO A 51 9.44 24.02 1.91
CA PRO A 51 8.44 25.06 1.67
C PRO A 51 7.85 25.04 0.25
N LEU A 52 8.49 24.38 -0.70
CA LEU A 52 7.98 24.20 -2.07
C LEU A 52 6.88 23.11 -2.15
N LEU A 53 6.66 22.35 -1.08
CA LEU A 53 5.77 21.20 -1.04
C LEU A 53 4.57 21.41 -0.10
N GLN A 54 4.22 22.66 0.22
CA GLN A 54 3.17 23.00 1.19
C GLN A 54 1.77 22.47 0.80
N ASN A 55 1.50 22.32 -0.49
CA ASN A 55 0.22 21.85 -0.98
C ASN A 55 0.04 20.32 -0.88
N LEU A 56 1.12 19.55 -0.68
CA LEU A 56 1.08 18.09 -0.72
C LEU A 56 0.11 17.46 0.26
N VAL A 57 -0.06 18.03 1.45
CA VAL A 57 -1.02 17.51 2.43
C VAL A 57 -2.45 17.56 1.88
N THR A 58 -2.82 18.68 1.28
CA THR A 58 -4.15 18.86 0.67
C THR A 58 -4.31 17.97 -0.56
N GLU A 59 -3.29 17.92 -1.42
CA GLU A 59 -3.30 17.10 -2.64
C GLU A 59 -3.41 15.60 -2.30
N HIS A 60 -2.69 15.15 -1.27
CA HIS A 60 -2.76 13.77 -0.77
C HIS A 60 -4.17 13.42 -0.25
N ARG A 61 -4.80 14.28 0.56
CA ARG A 61 -6.16 14.05 1.03
C ARG A 61 -7.17 13.95 -0.11
N LEU A 62 -7.09 14.85 -1.09
CA LEU A 62 -7.94 14.82 -2.29
C LEU A 62 -7.70 13.57 -3.14
N SER A 63 -6.46 13.11 -3.21
CA SER A 63 -6.11 11.88 -3.90
C SER A 63 -6.75 10.65 -3.22
N MET A 64 -6.59 10.52 -1.90
CA MET A 64 -7.18 9.42 -1.12
C MET A 64 -8.72 9.43 -1.16
N GLU A 65 -9.34 10.60 -1.06
CA GLU A 65 -10.80 10.77 -1.26
C GLU A 65 -11.23 10.28 -2.64
N THR A 66 -10.47 10.61 -3.69
CA THR A 66 -10.75 10.17 -5.07
C THR A 66 -10.69 8.64 -5.19
N LEU A 67 -9.82 7.97 -4.44
CA LEU A 67 -9.76 6.50 -4.36
C LEU A 67 -10.89 5.89 -3.53
N GLY A 68 -11.65 6.70 -2.79
CA GLY A 68 -12.75 6.25 -1.94
C GLY A 68 -12.33 5.89 -0.52
N VAL A 69 -11.12 6.29 -0.08
CA VAL A 69 -10.67 6.11 1.30
C VAL A 69 -11.36 7.16 2.17
N PRO A 70 -12.07 6.76 3.25
CA PRO A 70 -12.69 7.71 4.17
C PRO A 70 -11.63 8.52 4.92
N GLU A 71 -11.97 9.75 5.33
CA GLU A 71 -11.01 10.67 5.97
C GLU A 71 -10.35 10.06 7.22
N GLU A 72 -11.10 9.34 8.03
CA GLU A 72 -10.61 8.63 9.23
C GLU A 72 -9.66 7.46 8.88
N GLY A 73 -9.67 7.00 7.64
CA GLY A 73 -8.75 6.00 7.11
C GLY A 73 -7.42 6.57 6.67
N VAL A 74 -7.28 7.90 6.54
CA VAL A 74 -6.06 8.57 6.07
C VAL A 74 -5.26 9.10 7.24
N VAL A 75 -4.04 8.60 7.41
CA VAL A 75 -3.11 9.04 8.47
C VAL A 75 -1.87 9.63 7.84
N LEU A 76 -1.49 10.82 8.26
CA LEU A 76 -0.31 11.52 7.78
C LEU A 76 0.63 11.80 8.96
N GLY A 77 1.83 11.22 8.92
CA GLY A 77 2.90 11.40 9.90
C GLY A 77 3.78 12.60 9.57
N GLN A 78 4.75 12.86 10.44
CA GLN A 78 5.66 14.01 10.34
C GLN A 78 7.14 13.62 10.44
N PHE A 79 7.47 12.36 10.08
CA PHE A 79 8.88 11.96 9.98
C PHE A 79 9.56 12.75 8.86
N GLU A 80 10.79 13.15 9.11
CA GLU A 80 11.56 13.94 8.13
C GLU A 80 11.96 13.10 6.93
N THR A 81 11.52 13.51 5.74
CA THR A 81 11.88 12.89 4.45
C THR A 81 13.40 12.77 4.30
N ARG A 82 13.87 11.66 3.77
CA ARG A 82 15.27 11.26 3.56
C ARG A 82 16.04 10.99 4.86
N ARG A 83 15.36 10.95 6.00
CA ARG A 83 15.99 10.71 7.31
C ARG A 83 15.38 9.54 8.08
N PHE A 84 14.51 8.75 7.48
CA PHE A 84 13.88 7.60 8.15
C PHE A 84 14.89 6.61 8.76
N PRO A 85 16.07 6.36 8.15
CA PRO A 85 17.10 5.54 8.80
C PRO A 85 17.55 6.04 10.18
N HIS A 86 17.40 7.35 10.47
CA HIS A 86 17.71 7.92 11.79
C HIS A 86 16.56 7.72 12.79
N PHE A 87 15.35 7.49 12.32
CA PHE A 87 14.13 7.34 13.11
C PHE A 87 13.61 5.89 13.12
N ARG A 88 14.48 4.91 12.85
CA ARG A 88 14.06 3.50 12.72
C ARG A 88 13.31 2.99 13.93
N GLN A 89 13.77 3.33 15.15
CA GLN A 89 13.13 2.86 16.37
C GLN A 89 11.75 3.48 16.55
N GLU A 90 11.62 4.77 16.34
CA GLU A 90 10.36 5.50 16.45
C GLU A 90 9.33 5.01 15.39
N ILE A 91 9.79 4.73 14.17
CA ILE A 91 8.98 4.15 13.10
C ILE A 91 8.52 2.73 13.49
N LEU A 92 9.41 1.91 14.04
CA LEU A 92 9.06 0.59 14.54
C LEU A 92 7.99 0.64 15.64
N GLU A 93 8.17 1.51 16.65
CA GLU A 93 7.22 1.65 17.76
C GLU A 93 5.84 2.14 17.22
N TYR A 94 5.84 3.12 16.32
CA TYR A 94 4.64 3.58 15.66
C TYR A 94 3.90 2.42 14.94
N MET A 95 4.61 1.58 14.20
CA MET A 95 4.02 0.43 13.50
C MET A 95 3.54 -0.66 14.47
N ILE A 96 4.21 -0.87 15.60
CA ILE A 96 3.77 -1.79 16.66
C ILE A 96 2.44 -1.29 17.25
N ASP A 97 2.32 0.01 17.53
CA ASP A 97 1.10 0.59 18.06
C ASP A 97 -0.04 0.58 17.02
N LEU A 98 0.28 0.81 15.76
CA LEU A 98 -0.67 0.65 14.65
C LEU A 98 -1.18 -0.80 14.56
N ASN A 99 -0.28 -1.79 14.69
CA ASN A 99 -0.65 -3.20 14.68
C ASN A 99 -1.58 -3.56 15.86
N ARG A 100 -1.33 -3.01 17.05
CA ARG A 100 -2.15 -3.25 18.24
C ARG A 100 -3.53 -2.59 18.16
N SER A 101 -3.58 -1.36 17.63
CA SER A 101 -4.81 -0.55 17.59
C SER A 101 -5.70 -0.89 16.41
N PHE A 102 -5.17 -0.97 15.21
CA PHE A 102 -5.94 -1.26 13.99
C PHE A 102 -6.12 -2.76 13.76
N LYS A 103 -5.11 -3.59 14.10
CA LYS A 103 -5.07 -5.06 13.91
C LYS A 103 -5.29 -5.44 12.45
N PRO A 104 -4.45 -4.99 11.52
CA PRO A 104 -4.57 -5.34 10.11
C PRO A 104 -4.34 -6.84 9.91
N GLU A 105 -5.04 -7.42 8.93
CA GLU A 105 -4.82 -8.79 8.47
C GLU A 105 -3.86 -8.85 7.27
N ILE A 106 -3.81 -7.74 6.51
CA ILE A 106 -2.93 -7.56 5.35
C ILE A 106 -2.30 -6.17 5.44
N VAL A 107 -1.00 -6.10 5.23
CA VAL A 107 -0.25 -4.85 5.20
C VAL A 107 0.49 -4.75 3.87
N PHE A 108 0.34 -3.62 3.20
CA PHE A 108 1.12 -3.25 2.02
C PHE A 108 2.18 -2.24 2.41
N VAL A 109 3.42 -2.47 1.97
CA VAL A 109 4.58 -1.60 2.17
C VAL A 109 5.37 -1.51 0.86
N HIS A 110 6.46 -0.77 0.84
CA HIS A 110 7.34 -0.76 -0.34
C HIS A 110 7.98 -2.13 -0.58
N THR A 111 8.27 -2.45 -1.85
CA THR A 111 9.04 -3.65 -2.19
C THR A 111 10.48 -3.56 -1.65
N LYS A 112 11.10 -4.72 -1.40
CA LYS A 112 12.54 -4.78 -1.09
C LYS A 112 13.45 -4.39 -2.24
N ALA A 113 12.94 -4.37 -3.47
CA ALA A 113 13.67 -3.93 -4.65
C ALA A 113 13.76 -2.40 -4.76
N ASP A 114 13.13 -1.65 -3.85
CA ASP A 114 13.18 -0.20 -3.83
C ASP A 114 14.49 0.30 -3.23
N ILE A 115 15.18 1.20 -3.94
CA ILE A 115 16.47 1.75 -3.53
C ILE A 115 16.37 3.01 -2.66
N HIS A 116 15.16 3.54 -2.45
CA HIS A 116 14.98 4.73 -1.62
C HIS A 116 15.14 4.36 -0.14
N GLN A 117 16.02 5.04 0.56
CA GLN A 117 16.36 4.72 1.97
C GLN A 117 15.17 4.76 2.94
N ASP A 118 14.22 5.69 2.72
CA ASP A 118 13.02 5.80 3.55
C ASP A 118 12.09 4.61 3.31
N HIS A 119 11.93 4.19 2.04
CA HIS A 119 11.14 3.02 1.64
C HIS A 119 11.71 1.73 2.24
N GLY A 120 13.03 1.54 2.12
CA GLY A 120 13.72 0.40 2.73
C GLY A 120 13.53 0.34 4.25
N THR A 121 13.63 1.48 4.94
CA THR A 121 13.39 1.57 6.39
C THR A 121 11.98 1.12 6.75
N ILE A 122 10.95 1.63 6.04
CA ILE A 122 9.55 1.21 6.26
C ILE A 122 9.41 -0.29 6.12
N THR A 123 9.92 -0.87 5.04
CA THR A 123 9.77 -2.29 4.74
C THR A 123 10.43 -3.17 5.79
N GLU A 124 11.64 -2.81 6.22
CA GLU A 124 12.36 -3.55 7.28
C GLU A 124 11.61 -3.48 8.61
N GLU A 125 11.15 -2.30 9.03
CA GLU A 125 10.47 -2.14 10.31
C GLU A 125 9.05 -2.73 10.29
N ALA A 126 8.35 -2.66 9.16
CA ALA A 126 7.06 -3.33 9.00
C ALA A 126 7.17 -4.85 9.15
N LEU A 127 8.19 -5.47 8.56
CA LEU A 127 8.43 -6.92 8.72
C LEU A 127 8.71 -7.32 10.18
N ARG A 128 9.20 -6.40 11.01
CA ARG A 128 9.42 -6.60 12.45
C ARG A 128 8.13 -6.36 13.24
N ALA A 129 7.38 -5.31 12.93
CA ALA A 129 6.18 -4.90 13.65
C ALA A 129 4.98 -5.85 13.39
N PHE A 130 4.81 -6.31 12.16
CA PHE A 130 3.65 -7.11 11.71
C PHE A 130 3.96 -8.60 11.56
N ARG A 131 4.60 -9.24 12.57
CA ARG A 131 5.11 -10.63 12.49
C ARG A 131 4.03 -11.67 12.18
N GLY A 132 2.83 -11.51 12.70
CA GLY A 132 1.69 -12.41 12.50
C GLY A 132 0.73 -12.00 11.39
N VAL A 133 1.15 -11.11 10.47
CA VAL A 133 0.31 -10.50 9.45
C VAL A 133 0.88 -10.81 8.06
N THR A 134 0.01 -10.95 7.06
CA THR A 134 0.42 -11.00 5.65
C THR A 134 0.99 -9.64 5.24
N VAL A 135 2.20 -9.62 4.68
CA VAL A 135 2.89 -8.40 4.23
C VAL A 135 3.22 -8.51 2.75
N LEU A 136 2.75 -7.55 1.96
CA LEU A 136 2.94 -7.46 0.52
C LEU A 136 3.74 -6.19 0.19
N GLY A 137 4.62 -6.27 -0.80
CA GLY A 137 5.45 -5.15 -1.23
C GLY A 137 4.93 -4.54 -2.51
N PHE A 138 4.70 -3.24 -2.56
CA PHE A 138 4.28 -2.52 -3.75
C PHE A 138 5.45 -1.81 -4.45
N ASP A 139 5.26 -1.57 -5.74
CA ASP A 139 6.21 -0.92 -6.63
C ASP A 139 6.01 0.61 -6.65
N VAL A 140 7.10 1.35 -6.52
CA VAL A 140 7.16 2.77 -6.91
C VAL A 140 8.09 2.88 -8.10
N ILE A 141 7.53 3.05 -9.29
CA ILE A 141 8.22 2.97 -10.60
C ILE A 141 9.53 3.78 -10.67
N ARG A 142 9.62 4.86 -9.89
CA ARG A 142 10.80 5.75 -9.87
C ARG A 142 12.02 5.11 -9.18
N SER A 143 11.80 4.26 -8.19
CA SER A 143 12.85 3.78 -7.29
C SER A 143 12.94 2.26 -7.13
N SER A 144 12.00 1.51 -7.67
CA SER A 144 11.98 0.05 -7.55
C SER A 144 12.77 -0.60 -8.70
N TYR A 145 14.07 -0.64 -8.56
CA TYR A 145 14.97 -1.23 -9.55
C TYR A 145 14.99 -2.77 -9.41
N GLY A 146 14.64 -3.45 -10.50
CA GLY A 146 14.61 -4.92 -10.53
C GLY A 146 13.36 -5.54 -9.92
N PHE A 147 12.31 -4.75 -9.67
CA PHE A 147 11.03 -5.28 -9.21
C PHE A 147 10.40 -6.18 -10.27
N PHE A 148 10.00 -7.37 -9.84
CA PHE A 148 9.20 -8.30 -10.61
C PHE A 148 8.13 -8.90 -9.69
N PRO A 149 6.83 -8.66 -9.95
CA PRO A 149 5.77 -9.06 -9.03
C PRO A 149 5.62 -10.57 -8.96
N SER A 150 5.41 -11.08 -7.75
CA SER A 150 5.06 -12.48 -7.48
C SER A 150 3.58 -12.68 -7.15
N PHE A 151 2.85 -11.58 -6.96
CA PHE A 151 1.41 -11.54 -6.70
C PHE A 151 0.78 -10.46 -7.57
N LEU A 152 -0.21 -10.83 -8.38
CA LEU A 152 -0.90 -9.95 -9.32
C LEU A 152 -2.36 -9.86 -8.94
N VAL A 153 -2.89 -8.65 -8.88
CA VAL A 153 -4.31 -8.38 -8.60
C VAL A 153 -4.93 -7.75 -9.83
N GLU A 154 -5.88 -8.45 -10.46
CA GLU A 154 -6.68 -7.91 -11.55
C GLU A 154 -7.47 -6.68 -11.07
N VAL A 155 -7.47 -5.63 -11.88
CA VAL A 155 -8.24 -4.40 -11.65
C VAL A 155 -9.04 -4.04 -12.89
N SER A 156 -10.17 -3.36 -12.70
CA SER A 156 -11.02 -2.93 -13.82
C SER A 156 -10.54 -1.63 -14.46
N GLU A 157 -11.02 -1.33 -15.67
CA GLU A 157 -10.80 -0.03 -16.32
C GLU A 157 -11.26 1.14 -15.43
N ALA A 158 -12.36 0.99 -14.69
CA ALA A 158 -12.86 2.01 -13.77
C ALA A 158 -11.89 2.26 -12.61
N ASP A 159 -11.22 1.22 -12.10
CA ASP A 159 -10.22 1.33 -11.04
C ASP A 159 -8.96 2.04 -11.57
N VAL A 160 -8.56 1.74 -12.81
CA VAL A 160 -7.46 2.43 -13.51
C VAL A 160 -7.75 3.92 -13.65
N GLU A 161 -8.95 4.29 -14.12
CA GLU A 161 -9.36 5.69 -14.24
C GLU A 161 -9.36 6.41 -12.90
N ARG A 162 -9.83 5.76 -11.83
CA ARG A 162 -9.78 6.33 -10.49
C ARG A 162 -8.34 6.56 -10.02
N LYS A 163 -7.43 5.60 -10.22
CA LYS A 163 -6.01 5.77 -9.91
C LYS A 163 -5.41 6.95 -10.66
N VAL A 164 -5.67 7.07 -11.96
CA VAL A 164 -5.21 8.20 -12.78
C VAL A 164 -5.79 9.52 -12.26
N ALA A 165 -7.08 9.57 -11.94
CA ALA A 165 -7.74 10.75 -11.39
C ALA A 165 -7.18 11.14 -10.01
N ALA A 166 -6.86 10.17 -9.15
CA ALA A 166 -6.25 10.40 -7.86
C ALA A 166 -4.84 11.00 -8.00
N LEU A 167 -3.99 10.40 -8.85
CA LEU A 167 -2.65 10.92 -9.12
C LEU A 167 -2.68 12.33 -9.74
N SER A 168 -3.71 12.68 -10.52
CA SER A 168 -3.86 14.02 -11.10
C SER A 168 -4.16 15.12 -10.06
N LYS A 169 -4.47 14.76 -8.80
CA LYS A 169 -4.63 15.72 -7.70
C LYS A 169 -3.30 16.34 -7.26
N TYR A 170 -2.20 15.66 -7.53
CA TYR A 170 -0.85 16.13 -7.19
C TYR A 170 -0.34 17.18 -8.19
N LYS A 171 -0.85 18.41 -8.11
CA LYS A 171 -0.42 19.53 -8.96
C LYS A 171 1.04 19.90 -8.71
N THR A 172 1.52 19.74 -7.48
CA THR A 172 2.93 19.90 -7.11
C THR A 172 3.87 18.98 -7.92
N TYR A 173 3.36 17.85 -8.40
CA TYR A 173 4.12 16.82 -9.12
C TYR A 173 3.74 16.69 -10.60
N GLU A 174 2.90 17.58 -11.14
CA GLU A 174 2.37 17.51 -12.50
C GLU A 174 3.46 17.39 -13.59
N GLU A 175 4.60 18.04 -13.40
CA GLU A 175 5.73 18.00 -14.35
C GLU A 175 6.64 16.78 -14.19
N LYS A 176 6.44 15.98 -13.14
CA LYS A 176 7.27 14.79 -12.93
C LYS A 176 6.86 13.70 -13.92
N TYR A 177 7.83 13.21 -14.67
CA TYR A 177 7.61 12.24 -15.73
C TYR A 177 6.85 10.98 -15.28
N TYR A 178 7.13 10.47 -14.09
CA TYR A 178 6.48 9.27 -13.56
C TYR A 178 5.02 9.50 -13.08
N PHE A 179 4.54 10.76 -13.05
CA PHE A 179 3.11 11.10 -12.85
C PHE A 179 2.30 11.09 -14.14
N ASN A 180 2.93 10.87 -15.28
CA ASN A 180 2.22 10.81 -16.56
C ASN A 180 1.24 9.63 -16.57
N SER A 181 -0.03 9.91 -16.86
CA SER A 181 -1.10 8.91 -16.88
C SER A 181 -0.83 7.76 -17.87
N ALA A 182 -0.12 8.04 -18.97
CA ALA A 182 0.27 7.00 -19.92
C ALA A 182 1.24 5.99 -19.31
N ILE A 183 2.15 6.43 -18.41
CA ILE A 183 3.08 5.55 -17.70
C ILE A 183 2.31 4.70 -16.67
N THR A 184 1.40 5.32 -15.92
CA THR A 184 0.52 4.59 -14.98
C THR A 184 -0.24 3.49 -15.70
N ARG A 185 -0.89 3.80 -16.82
CA ARG A 185 -1.63 2.82 -17.64
C ARG A 185 -0.72 1.74 -18.20
N ALA A 186 0.43 2.10 -18.75
CA ALA A 186 1.38 1.15 -19.32
C ALA A 186 1.88 0.14 -18.28
N THR A 187 2.11 0.58 -17.04
CA THR A 187 2.49 -0.27 -15.92
C THR A 187 1.40 -1.30 -15.61
N LEU A 188 0.13 -0.85 -15.52
CA LEU A 188 -1.00 -1.74 -15.24
C LEU A 188 -1.26 -2.73 -16.38
N VAL A 189 -1.12 -2.30 -17.65
CA VAL A 189 -1.19 -3.18 -18.83
C VAL A 189 -0.07 -4.21 -18.78
N ARG A 190 1.17 -3.80 -18.47
CA ARG A 190 2.31 -4.71 -18.35
C ARG A 190 2.05 -5.80 -17.32
N TYR A 191 1.55 -5.44 -16.14
CA TYR A 191 1.24 -6.41 -15.10
C TYR A 191 0.03 -7.28 -15.47
N GLY A 192 -0.99 -6.71 -16.11
CA GLY A 192 -2.11 -7.45 -16.68
C GLY A 192 -1.66 -8.52 -17.67
N ALA A 193 -0.73 -8.18 -18.56
CA ALA A 193 -0.19 -9.14 -19.54
C ALA A 193 0.51 -10.33 -18.89
N LEU A 194 1.10 -10.17 -17.69
CA LEU A 194 1.72 -11.30 -16.97
C LEU A 194 0.71 -12.34 -16.45
N CYS A 195 -0.56 -11.97 -16.32
CA CYS A 195 -1.62 -12.85 -15.82
C CYS A 195 -2.81 -12.98 -16.77
N GLU A 196 -2.64 -12.62 -18.05
CA GLU A 196 -3.69 -12.72 -19.09
C GLU A 196 -4.95 -11.90 -18.73
N ARG A 197 -4.75 -10.70 -18.18
CA ARG A 197 -5.81 -9.73 -17.85
C ARG A 197 -5.54 -8.40 -18.54
N PRO A 198 -6.58 -7.58 -18.80
CA PRO A 198 -6.40 -6.24 -19.37
C PRO A 198 -5.50 -5.36 -18.50
N PHE A 199 -5.73 -5.36 -17.17
CA PHE A 199 -4.98 -4.58 -16.19
C PHE A 199 -4.77 -5.37 -14.90
N ALA A 200 -3.63 -5.17 -14.26
CA ALA A 200 -3.35 -5.66 -12.92
C ALA A 200 -2.42 -4.69 -12.17
N GLU A 201 -2.49 -4.69 -10.85
CA GLU A 201 -1.40 -4.22 -9.99
C GLU A 201 -0.53 -5.38 -9.54
N GLY A 202 0.77 -5.12 -9.41
CA GLY A 202 1.77 -6.13 -9.09
C GLY A 202 2.41 -5.89 -7.73
N PHE A 203 2.59 -6.98 -6.97
CA PHE A 203 3.12 -6.97 -5.61
C PHE A 203 4.16 -8.06 -5.39
N ASP A 204 5.09 -7.83 -4.45
CA ASP A 204 5.95 -8.87 -3.89
C ASP A 204 5.25 -9.55 -2.72
N ILE A 205 5.40 -10.87 -2.59
CA ILE A 205 5.05 -11.58 -1.36
C ILE A 205 6.24 -11.48 -0.40
N LEU A 206 6.18 -10.55 0.55
CA LEU A 206 7.22 -10.42 1.59
C LEU A 206 6.99 -11.40 2.74
N ARG A 207 5.73 -11.65 3.07
CA ARG A 207 5.25 -12.68 4.00
C ARG A 207 3.79 -12.98 3.72
N ILE A 208 3.43 -14.25 3.65
CA ILE A 208 2.05 -14.71 3.61
C ILE A 208 1.76 -15.60 4.82
N ILE A 209 0.64 -15.34 5.51
CA ILE A 209 0.17 -16.16 6.61
C ILE A 209 -1.06 -16.93 6.12
N GLY A 210 -0.92 -18.25 6.00
CA GLY A 210 -2.03 -19.15 5.74
C GLY A 210 -2.59 -19.68 7.06
N SER A 211 -3.89 -19.54 7.29
CA SER A 211 -4.57 -20.27 8.35
C SER A 211 -5.34 -21.42 7.72
N PHE A 212 -4.93 -22.64 7.99
CA PHE A 212 -5.82 -23.78 7.83
C PHE A 212 -6.79 -23.71 9.01
N GLY A 213 -8.09 -23.51 8.76
CA GLY A 213 -9.07 -23.48 9.86
C GLY A 213 -8.80 -24.65 10.80
N CYS A 214 -8.41 -24.36 12.04
CA CYS A 214 -8.36 -25.36 13.07
C CYS A 214 -9.79 -25.88 13.21
N ARG A 215 -10.06 -27.07 12.66
CA ARG A 215 -11.14 -27.87 13.21
C ARG A 215 -10.74 -28.05 14.68
N ASP A 216 -11.58 -27.59 15.58
CA ASP A 216 -11.43 -27.88 17.01
C ASP A 216 -11.25 -29.38 17.20
N VAL A 217 -10.01 -29.83 17.28
CA VAL A 217 -9.65 -31.24 17.51
C VAL A 217 -9.97 -31.61 18.96
N THR A 218 -10.36 -30.64 19.81
CA THR A 218 -10.71 -30.82 21.21
C THR A 218 -12.10 -31.39 21.43
N LYS A 219 -12.95 -31.57 20.37
CA LYS A 219 -14.28 -32.19 20.46
C LYS A 219 -14.35 -33.65 20.00
N ALA A 220 -13.24 -34.29 19.70
CA ALA A 220 -13.19 -35.65 19.15
C ALA A 220 -12.66 -36.71 20.11
N CYS A 221 -12.53 -36.43 21.41
CA CYS A 221 -12.14 -37.42 22.42
C CYS A 221 -13.03 -37.26 23.65
N ASP A 222 -14.32 -37.60 23.53
CA ASP A 222 -15.06 -38.15 24.65
C ASP A 222 -14.95 -39.68 24.53
N PRO A 223 -14.26 -40.35 25.41
CA PRO A 223 -14.34 -41.83 25.54
C PRO A 223 -15.63 -42.17 26.30
N ASP A 224 -16.55 -42.90 25.64
CA ASP A 224 -17.57 -43.68 26.30
C ASP A 224 -16.98 -44.75 27.27
#